data_c87242c7dff7749732a0d97c89ccdf6f
#
_entry.id   c87242c7dff7749732a0d97c89ccdf6f
#
_cell.length_a   1.000
_cell.length_b   1.000
_cell.length_c   1.000
_cell.angle_alpha   90.00
_cell.angle_beta   90.00
_cell.angle_gamma   90.00
#
_symmetry.space_group_name_H-M   'P 1'
#
loop_
_entity.id
_entity.type
_entity.pdbx_description
1 polymer ?
#
loop_
_entity_poly.entity_id
_entity_poly.type
_entity_poly.pdbx_seq_one_letter_code
_entity_poly.pdbx_strand_id
1 'polypeptide(L)'
;FTQRLAHMCEQAGVKFRFNTAVDKLLSEGEKIYGVKCGDEVIKADAYVMAFGSYSTAMLKGILDIPVYPLKGYSLTIPVKEESGAPVSTILDETYKIAITRFDNRIRVGGMAEIVGFNTDLLQPRRETLEMVVGDLFPRGGFVEQATFWTGLRPMTPDGTPIVGRTPFKNLWTNTGHGTLGWTMACGSGQLLSDLISGRTPAIPF
;
A
#
# COMPACT_ATOMS: atom_id res chain seq x y z
N PHE A 1 10.13 10.97 3.00
CA PHE A 1 10.28 10.60 1.59
C PHE A 1 9.06 11.01 0.78
N THR A 2 7.84 10.50 1.07
CA THR A 2 6.62 10.72 0.29
C THR A 2 6.27 12.21 0.11
N GLN A 3 6.35 13.02 1.17
CA GLN A 3 6.11 14.46 1.10
C GLN A 3 7.10 15.17 0.16
N ARG A 4 8.39 14.77 0.22
CA ARG A 4 9.41 15.34 -0.68
C ARG A 4 9.15 14.95 -2.13
N LEU A 5 8.77 13.71 -2.38
CA LEU A 5 8.41 13.23 -3.71
C LEU A 5 7.19 13.97 -4.26
N ALA A 6 6.15 14.17 -3.45
CA ALA A 6 4.98 14.95 -3.85
C ALA A 6 5.36 16.38 -4.25
N HIS A 7 6.20 17.05 -3.45
CA HIS A 7 6.69 18.40 -3.78
C HIS A 7 7.48 18.42 -5.10
N MET A 8 8.35 17.44 -5.35
CA MET A 8 9.07 17.32 -6.62
C MET A 8 8.11 17.12 -7.81
N CYS A 9 7.06 16.32 -7.63
CA CYS A 9 6.01 16.14 -8.64
C CYS A 9 5.28 17.47 -8.94
N GLU A 10 4.92 18.23 -7.92
CA GLU A 10 4.30 19.55 -8.08
C GLU A 10 5.20 20.51 -8.86
N GLN A 11 6.49 20.55 -8.54
CA GLN A 11 7.49 21.33 -9.28
C GLN A 11 7.61 20.90 -10.76
N ALA A 12 7.38 19.62 -11.04
CA ALA A 12 7.33 19.07 -12.39
C ALA A 12 5.97 19.26 -13.09
N GLY A 13 5.01 19.95 -12.46
CA GLY A 13 3.72 20.28 -13.05
C GLY A 13 2.59 19.26 -12.77
N VAL A 14 2.82 18.27 -11.92
CA VAL A 14 1.78 17.32 -11.49
C VAL A 14 0.77 18.04 -10.60
N LYS A 15 -0.51 17.85 -10.89
CA LYS A 15 -1.62 18.41 -10.10
C LYS A 15 -2.22 17.33 -9.21
N PHE A 16 -2.22 17.54 -7.90
CA PHE A 16 -2.88 16.68 -6.94
C PHE A 16 -4.30 17.19 -6.65
N ARG A 17 -5.24 16.25 -6.57
CA ARG A 17 -6.62 16.52 -6.15
C ARG A 17 -6.92 15.69 -4.92
N PHE A 18 -6.78 16.29 -3.77
CA PHE A 18 -7.11 15.68 -2.48
C PHE A 18 -8.60 15.77 -2.19
N ASN A 19 -9.09 14.92 -1.28
CA ASN A 19 -10.49 14.87 -0.86
C ASN A 19 -11.48 14.75 -2.04
N THR A 20 -11.03 14.07 -3.11
CA THR A 20 -11.80 13.86 -4.32
C THR A 20 -12.02 12.37 -4.50
N ALA A 21 -13.23 11.90 -4.22
CA ALA A 21 -13.59 10.52 -4.45
C ALA A 21 -13.72 10.24 -5.95
N VAL A 22 -13.19 9.11 -6.38
CA VAL A 22 -13.41 8.57 -7.72
C VAL A 22 -14.55 7.58 -7.65
N ASP A 23 -15.66 7.86 -8.35
CA ASP A 23 -16.85 7.02 -8.32
C ASP A 23 -16.71 5.83 -9.28
N LYS A 24 -16.26 6.09 -10.51
CA LYS A 24 -16.08 5.04 -11.52
C LYS A 24 -15.24 5.52 -12.72
N LEU A 25 -14.70 4.54 -13.44
CA LEU A 25 -14.19 4.73 -14.80
C LEU A 25 -15.34 4.69 -15.79
N LEU A 26 -15.28 5.51 -16.83
CA LEU A 26 -16.23 5.55 -17.93
C LEU A 26 -15.57 5.00 -19.17
N SER A 27 -16.11 3.91 -19.72
CA SER A 27 -15.55 3.21 -20.88
C SER A 27 -16.54 3.13 -22.05
N GLU A 28 -15.98 3.12 -23.24
CA GLU A 28 -16.69 2.85 -24.49
C GLU A 28 -15.79 1.97 -25.36
N GLY A 29 -16.28 0.76 -25.69
CA GLY A 29 -15.46 -0.25 -26.34
C GLY A 29 -14.20 -0.55 -25.54
N GLU A 30 -13.05 -0.49 -26.21
CA GLU A 30 -11.72 -0.74 -25.61
C GLU A 30 -11.02 0.53 -25.11
N LYS A 31 -11.76 1.57 -24.77
CA LYS A 31 -11.19 2.85 -24.37
C LYS A 31 -11.88 3.45 -23.15
N ILE A 32 -11.09 3.98 -22.22
CA ILE A 32 -11.58 4.83 -21.14
C ILE A 32 -11.70 6.26 -21.70
N TYR A 33 -12.86 6.89 -21.51
CA TYR A 33 -13.08 8.27 -21.97
C TYR A 33 -13.19 9.26 -20.81
N GLY A 34 -13.22 8.78 -19.55
CA GLY A 34 -13.26 9.67 -18.40
C GLY A 34 -13.26 8.94 -17.07
N VAL A 35 -13.00 9.71 -16.02
CA VAL A 35 -13.11 9.33 -14.62
C VAL A 35 -14.19 10.19 -13.98
N LYS A 36 -15.22 9.56 -13.41
CA LYS A 36 -16.30 10.28 -12.73
C LYS A 36 -15.92 10.55 -11.28
N CYS A 37 -16.05 11.83 -10.87
CA CYS A 37 -15.82 12.31 -9.52
C CYS A 37 -16.99 13.24 -9.13
N GLY A 38 -18.00 12.73 -8.44
CA GLY A 38 -19.25 13.46 -8.19
C GLY A 38 -19.96 13.83 -9.50
N ASP A 39 -20.18 15.10 -9.72
CA ASP A 39 -20.81 15.61 -10.96
C ASP A 39 -19.80 15.89 -12.09
N GLU A 40 -18.50 15.81 -11.81
CA GLU A 40 -17.44 16.06 -12.76
C GLU A 40 -16.99 14.80 -13.49
N VAL A 41 -16.63 14.94 -14.77
CA VAL A 41 -15.95 13.91 -15.55
C VAL A 41 -14.57 14.43 -15.96
N ILE A 42 -13.52 13.85 -15.40
CA ILE A 42 -12.13 14.18 -15.71
C ILE A 42 -11.70 13.35 -16.93
N LYS A 43 -11.21 14.03 -17.97
CA LYS A 43 -10.72 13.41 -19.21
C LYS A 43 -9.21 13.49 -19.30
N ALA A 44 -8.59 12.45 -19.84
CA ALA A 44 -7.16 12.37 -20.10
C ALA A 44 -6.87 11.45 -21.30
N ASP A 45 -5.64 11.49 -21.81
CA ASP A 45 -5.20 10.64 -22.91
C ASP A 45 -4.89 9.21 -22.42
N ALA A 46 -4.39 9.07 -21.18
CA ALA A 46 -4.09 7.80 -20.53
C ALA A 46 -4.51 7.84 -19.06
N TYR A 47 -4.88 6.68 -18.55
CA TYR A 47 -5.32 6.48 -17.17
C TYR A 47 -4.48 5.39 -16.52
N VAL A 48 -4.14 5.58 -15.24
CA VAL A 48 -3.42 4.61 -14.43
C VAL A 48 -4.25 4.22 -13.22
N MET A 49 -4.56 2.94 -13.10
CA MET A 49 -5.20 2.37 -11.91
C MET A 49 -4.13 2.02 -10.87
N ALA A 50 -4.06 2.81 -9.81
CA ALA A 50 -3.08 2.66 -8.72
C ALA A 50 -3.74 2.69 -7.32
N PHE A 51 -4.94 2.14 -7.18
CA PHE A 51 -5.77 2.21 -5.97
C PHE A 51 -5.48 1.10 -4.96
N GLY A 52 -4.39 0.35 -5.14
CA GLY A 52 -4.00 -0.71 -4.21
C GLY A 52 -5.15 -1.69 -3.98
N SER A 53 -5.55 -1.89 -2.73
CA SER A 53 -6.63 -2.82 -2.35
C SER A 53 -8.01 -2.48 -2.94
N TYR A 54 -8.22 -1.23 -3.35
CA TYR A 54 -9.48 -0.79 -3.96
C TYR A 54 -9.53 -0.94 -5.48
N SER A 55 -8.42 -1.34 -6.11
CA SER A 55 -8.32 -1.45 -7.58
C SER A 55 -9.33 -2.43 -8.16
N THR A 56 -9.52 -3.59 -7.54
CA THR A 56 -10.48 -4.61 -8.00
C THR A 56 -11.92 -4.08 -7.97
N ALA A 57 -12.30 -3.39 -6.89
CA ALA A 57 -13.64 -2.82 -6.77
C ALA A 57 -13.88 -1.70 -7.81
N MET A 58 -12.87 -0.86 -8.05
CA MET A 58 -12.94 0.23 -9.02
C MET A 58 -13.01 -0.28 -10.47
N LEU A 59 -12.38 -1.41 -10.75
CA LEU A 59 -12.36 -2.03 -12.09
C LEU A 59 -13.54 -2.98 -12.34
N LYS A 60 -14.41 -3.19 -11.35
CA LYS A 60 -15.55 -4.11 -11.48
C LYS A 60 -16.41 -3.76 -12.70
N GLY A 61 -16.63 -4.77 -13.55
CA GLY A 61 -17.38 -4.62 -14.82
C GLY A 61 -16.57 -4.02 -15.97
N ILE A 62 -15.30 -3.71 -15.76
CA ILE A 62 -14.35 -3.22 -16.77
C ILE A 62 -13.24 -4.26 -16.98
N LEU A 63 -12.57 -4.65 -15.92
CA LEU A 63 -11.46 -5.59 -15.93
C LEU A 63 -11.40 -6.34 -14.60
N ASP A 64 -11.32 -7.66 -14.65
CA ASP A 64 -11.14 -8.47 -13.46
C ASP A 64 -9.65 -8.63 -13.15
N ILE A 65 -9.25 -8.24 -11.93
CA ILE A 65 -7.89 -8.42 -11.42
C ILE A 65 -7.95 -9.06 -10.02
N PRO A 66 -7.03 -10.00 -9.71
CA PRO A 66 -7.07 -10.75 -8.47
C PRO A 66 -6.37 -10.01 -7.31
N VAL A 67 -6.72 -8.77 -7.04
CA VAL A 67 -6.17 -8.02 -5.90
C VAL A 67 -7.15 -8.07 -4.74
N TYR A 68 -6.69 -8.63 -3.61
CA TYR A 68 -7.49 -8.79 -2.40
C TYR A 68 -6.96 -7.93 -1.25
N PRO A 69 -7.85 -7.29 -0.45
CA PRO A 69 -7.46 -6.51 0.72
C PRO A 69 -7.07 -7.45 1.88
N LEU A 70 -5.78 -7.72 2.07
CA LEU A 70 -5.28 -8.52 3.16
C LEU A 70 -4.98 -7.65 4.38
N LYS A 71 -5.78 -7.79 5.43
CA LYS A 71 -5.67 -6.96 6.63
C LYS A 71 -4.45 -7.33 7.46
N GLY A 72 -3.73 -6.33 7.92
CA GLY A 72 -2.64 -6.45 8.87
C GLY A 72 -2.73 -5.42 9.98
N TYR A 73 -2.00 -5.65 11.08
CA TYR A 73 -2.00 -4.79 12.25
C TYR A 73 -0.62 -4.30 12.61
N SER A 74 -0.54 -3.19 13.32
CA SER A 74 0.73 -2.71 13.86
C SER A 74 0.57 -1.86 15.11
N LEU A 75 1.60 -1.90 15.96
CA LEU A 75 1.80 -0.96 17.05
C LEU A 75 2.94 0.01 16.70
N THR A 76 2.79 1.25 17.13
CA THR A 76 3.89 2.22 17.20
C THR A 76 4.08 2.58 18.65
N ILE A 77 5.21 2.22 19.21
CA ILE A 77 5.51 2.27 20.66
C ILE A 77 6.65 3.28 20.85
N PRO A 78 6.51 4.31 21.71
CA PRO A 78 7.63 5.17 22.06
C PRO A 78 8.75 4.38 22.76
N VAL A 79 10.01 4.65 22.41
CA VAL A 79 11.17 4.02 23.09
C VAL A 79 11.23 4.51 24.53
N LYS A 80 11.40 3.57 25.48
CA LYS A 80 11.56 3.82 26.92
C LYS A 80 13.02 3.82 27.30
N GLU A 81 13.72 2.75 26.96
CA GLU A 81 15.13 2.54 27.26
C GLU A 81 15.83 2.12 25.96
N GLU A 82 16.80 2.89 25.50
CA GLU A 82 17.48 2.64 24.23
C GLU A 82 18.26 1.31 24.23
N SER A 83 18.91 0.98 25.34
CA SER A 83 19.66 -0.27 25.51
C SER A 83 18.76 -1.51 25.59
N GLY A 84 17.49 -1.32 25.90
CA GLY A 84 16.46 -2.36 25.91
C GLY A 84 15.64 -2.48 24.62
N ALA A 85 15.86 -1.58 23.67
CA ALA A 85 15.14 -1.53 22.40
C ALA A 85 15.85 -2.33 21.29
N PRO A 86 15.15 -2.74 20.22
CA PRO A 86 15.78 -3.42 19.09
C PRO A 86 16.91 -2.57 18.47
N VAL A 87 18.01 -3.21 18.09
CA VAL A 87 19.12 -2.57 17.34
C VAL A 87 18.95 -2.81 15.84
N SER A 88 18.32 -3.93 15.47
CA SER A 88 18.05 -4.32 14.08
C SER A 88 16.58 -4.72 13.94
N THR A 89 16.13 -4.92 12.71
CA THR A 89 14.82 -5.55 12.46
C THR A 89 14.86 -7.00 12.88
N ILE A 90 13.90 -7.40 13.69
CA ILE A 90 13.68 -8.78 14.15
C ILE A 90 12.40 -9.29 13.51
N LEU A 91 12.41 -10.52 13.04
CA LEU A 91 11.22 -11.27 12.63
C LEU A 91 10.99 -12.42 13.60
N ASP A 92 9.93 -12.35 14.39
CA ASP A 92 9.45 -13.48 15.15
C ASP A 92 8.71 -14.45 14.22
N GLU A 93 9.28 -15.64 14.05
CA GLU A 93 8.75 -16.67 13.15
C GLU A 93 7.54 -17.40 13.71
N THR A 94 7.35 -17.39 15.03
CA THR A 94 6.23 -18.06 15.70
C THR A 94 4.91 -17.38 15.39
N TYR A 95 4.89 -16.04 15.55
CA TYR A 95 3.69 -15.22 15.34
C TYR A 95 3.72 -14.41 14.03
N LYS A 96 4.83 -14.54 13.24
CA LYS A 96 5.03 -13.77 12.00
C LYS A 96 4.94 -12.26 12.21
N ILE A 97 5.63 -11.79 13.25
CA ILE A 97 5.64 -10.39 13.67
C ILE A 97 7.03 -9.80 13.47
N ALA A 98 7.09 -8.69 12.73
CA ALA A 98 8.29 -7.91 12.54
C ALA A 98 8.38 -6.77 13.55
N ILE A 99 9.54 -6.60 14.19
CA ILE A 99 9.81 -5.55 15.16
C ILE A 99 11.01 -4.75 14.67
N THR A 100 10.83 -3.43 14.49
CA THR A 100 11.87 -2.53 13.98
C THR A 100 11.89 -1.25 14.80
N ARG A 101 13.08 -0.78 15.18
CA ARG A 101 13.23 0.54 15.77
C ARG A 101 13.44 1.61 14.69
N PHE A 102 12.76 2.73 14.83
CA PHE A 102 12.92 3.94 14.05
C PHE A 102 13.17 5.11 15.01
N ASP A 103 14.41 5.50 15.19
CA ASP A 103 14.83 6.53 16.14
C ASP A 103 14.22 6.31 17.54
N ASN A 104 13.26 7.13 17.91
CA ASN A 104 12.60 7.14 19.21
C ASN A 104 11.32 6.28 19.31
N ARG A 105 11.06 5.40 18.35
CA ARG A 105 9.87 4.54 18.33
C ARG A 105 10.18 3.14 17.84
N ILE A 106 9.43 2.17 18.36
CA ILE A 106 9.45 0.78 17.91
C ILE A 106 8.18 0.54 17.09
N ARG A 107 8.33 0.02 15.89
CA ARG A 107 7.22 -0.45 15.07
C ARG A 107 7.13 -1.96 15.17
N VAL A 108 5.97 -2.44 15.59
CA VAL A 108 5.63 -3.86 15.66
C VAL A 108 4.52 -4.11 14.65
N GLY A 109 4.73 -4.99 13.69
CA GLY A 109 3.75 -5.23 12.64
C GLY A 109 3.67 -6.70 12.27
N GLY A 110 2.46 -7.17 12.01
CA GLY A 110 2.26 -8.56 11.65
C GLY A 110 0.84 -8.88 11.25
N MET A 111 0.57 -10.17 11.23
CA MET A 111 -0.73 -10.78 10.96
C MET A 111 -1.21 -10.59 9.52
N ALA A 112 -2.11 -11.48 9.12
CA ALA A 112 -2.79 -11.48 7.84
C ALA A 112 -4.19 -12.03 8.04
N GLU A 113 -5.21 -11.21 7.80
CA GLU A 113 -6.61 -11.62 7.91
C GLU A 113 -7.35 -11.43 6.60
N ILE A 114 -8.13 -12.44 6.22
CA ILE A 114 -9.00 -12.44 5.04
C ILE A 114 -10.40 -12.02 5.51
N VAL A 115 -10.66 -10.72 5.57
CA VAL A 115 -11.90 -10.14 6.12
C VAL A 115 -12.47 -9.03 5.22
N GLY A 116 -12.08 -9.02 3.95
CA GLY A 116 -12.47 -7.97 3.02
C GLY A 116 -11.97 -6.60 3.45
N PHE A 117 -12.82 -5.59 3.34
CA PHE A 117 -12.51 -4.20 3.68
C PHE A 117 -12.75 -3.84 5.16
N ASN A 118 -12.95 -4.83 6.03
CA ASN A 118 -13.11 -4.56 7.46
C ASN A 118 -11.79 -4.06 8.07
N THR A 119 -11.84 -2.87 8.67
CA THR A 119 -10.69 -2.21 9.33
C THR A 119 -10.88 -2.05 10.84
N ASP A 120 -11.75 -2.85 11.46
CA ASP A 120 -11.93 -2.83 12.92
C ASP A 120 -10.64 -3.20 13.64
N LEU A 121 -10.34 -2.49 14.72
CA LEU A 121 -9.18 -2.74 15.56
C LEU A 121 -9.56 -3.77 16.63
N LEU A 122 -9.16 -5.02 16.42
CA LEU A 122 -9.50 -6.13 17.32
C LEU A 122 -8.52 -6.22 18.49
N GLN A 123 -9.04 -6.12 19.72
CA GLN A 123 -8.25 -6.15 20.94
C GLN A 123 -7.37 -7.41 21.06
N PRO A 124 -7.80 -8.65 20.75
CA PRO A 124 -6.93 -9.82 20.79
C PRO A 124 -5.71 -9.74 19.87
N ARG A 125 -5.80 -8.99 18.75
CA ARG A 125 -4.68 -8.76 17.84
C ARG A 125 -3.66 -7.78 18.42
N ARG A 126 -4.14 -6.76 19.12
CA ARG A 126 -3.31 -5.84 19.88
C ARG A 126 -2.53 -6.60 20.96
N GLU A 127 -3.20 -7.41 21.76
CA GLU A 127 -2.61 -8.20 22.85
C GLU A 127 -1.50 -9.14 22.35
N THR A 128 -1.68 -9.78 21.17
CA THR A 128 -0.64 -10.62 20.58
C THR A 128 0.61 -9.80 20.20
N LEU A 129 0.44 -8.59 19.63
CA LEU A 129 1.58 -7.72 19.29
C LEU A 129 2.29 -7.23 20.55
N GLU A 130 1.53 -6.85 21.60
CA GLU A 130 2.05 -6.42 22.89
C GLU A 130 2.81 -7.54 23.61
N MET A 131 2.28 -8.74 23.60
CA MET A 131 2.92 -9.94 24.17
C MET A 131 4.29 -10.17 23.51
N VAL A 132 4.36 -10.25 22.19
CA VAL A 132 5.62 -10.56 21.48
C VAL A 132 6.68 -9.47 21.72
N VAL A 133 6.31 -8.19 21.65
CA VAL A 133 7.29 -7.13 21.93
C VAL A 133 7.67 -7.07 23.39
N GLY A 134 6.76 -7.36 24.32
CA GLY A 134 7.02 -7.42 25.75
C GLY A 134 7.97 -8.55 26.14
N ASP A 135 7.83 -9.72 25.52
CA ASP A 135 8.71 -10.87 25.75
C ASP A 135 10.12 -10.63 25.22
N LEU A 136 10.24 -10.07 24.01
CA LEU A 136 11.54 -9.85 23.38
C LEU A 136 12.25 -8.58 23.87
N PHE A 137 11.52 -7.54 24.19
CA PHE A 137 12.04 -6.22 24.55
C PHE A 137 11.32 -5.63 25.78
N PRO A 138 11.35 -6.27 26.94
CA PRO A 138 10.53 -5.89 28.12
C PRO A 138 10.82 -4.51 28.66
N ARG A 139 11.98 -3.93 28.36
CA ARG A 139 12.37 -2.58 28.80
C ARG A 139 12.42 -1.57 27.65
N GLY A 140 12.19 -2.03 26.40
CA GLY A 140 12.47 -1.24 25.20
C GLY A 140 11.48 -0.13 24.94
N GLY A 141 10.23 -0.27 25.30
CA GLY A 141 9.18 0.67 24.94
C GLY A 141 8.09 0.87 25.99
N PHE A 142 7.41 2.01 25.89
CA PHE A 142 6.19 2.31 26.67
C PHE A 142 4.98 1.66 25.96
N VAL A 143 4.76 0.36 26.18
CA VAL A 143 3.73 -0.42 25.48
C VAL A 143 2.33 0.13 25.76
N GLU A 144 2.09 0.64 26.95
CA GLU A 144 0.83 1.27 27.37
C GLU A 144 0.49 2.55 26.58
N GLN A 145 1.50 3.18 25.96
CA GLN A 145 1.35 4.38 25.11
C GLN A 145 1.31 4.04 23.62
N ALA A 146 1.24 2.74 23.28
CA ALA A 146 1.26 2.31 21.91
C ALA A 146 0.05 2.79 21.11
N THR A 147 0.30 3.33 19.93
CA THR A 147 -0.74 3.57 18.92
C THR A 147 -1.00 2.31 18.15
N PHE A 148 -2.23 1.82 18.19
CA PHE A 148 -2.68 0.64 17.45
C PHE A 148 -3.31 1.04 16.10
N TRP A 149 -2.91 0.37 15.03
CA TRP A 149 -3.34 0.68 13.68
C TRP A 149 -3.53 -0.58 12.84
N THR A 150 -4.39 -0.50 11.85
CA THR A 150 -4.60 -1.55 10.84
C THR A 150 -4.58 -0.97 9.43
N GLY A 151 -4.31 -1.82 8.44
CA GLY A 151 -4.35 -1.46 7.03
C GLY A 151 -4.52 -2.68 6.13
N LEU A 152 -4.88 -2.42 4.89
CA LEU A 152 -5.19 -3.42 3.89
C LEU A 152 -4.04 -3.50 2.86
N ARG A 153 -3.36 -4.63 2.82
CA ARG A 153 -2.33 -4.91 1.80
C ARG A 153 -3.01 -5.33 0.50
N PRO A 154 -2.64 -4.76 -0.63
CA PRO A 154 -3.17 -5.17 -1.93
C PRO A 154 -2.49 -6.47 -2.39
N MET A 155 -3.00 -7.61 -1.94
CA MET A 155 -2.40 -8.92 -2.24
C MET A 155 -2.95 -9.53 -3.52
N THR A 156 -2.05 -10.02 -4.36
CA THR A 156 -2.34 -10.97 -5.43
C THR A 156 -2.14 -12.41 -4.93
N PRO A 157 -2.74 -13.43 -5.55
CA PRO A 157 -2.61 -14.81 -5.10
C PRO A 157 -1.17 -15.35 -5.07
N ASP A 158 -0.34 -14.89 -6.00
CA ASP A 158 1.06 -15.31 -6.18
C ASP A 158 2.08 -14.29 -5.63
N GLY A 159 1.60 -13.14 -5.11
CA GLY A 159 2.45 -12.07 -4.60
C GLY A 159 3.06 -11.17 -5.69
N THR A 160 2.83 -11.46 -6.97
CA THR A 160 3.35 -10.66 -8.10
C THR A 160 2.47 -9.43 -8.32
N PRO A 161 3.03 -8.20 -8.37
CA PRO A 161 2.24 -7.01 -8.65
C PRO A 161 1.75 -6.97 -10.09
N ILE A 162 0.63 -6.30 -10.32
CA ILE A 162 0.03 -6.11 -11.63
C ILE A 162 0.43 -4.72 -12.14
N VAL A 163 1.49 -4.67 -12.95
CA VAL A 163 2.04 -3.44 -13.50
C VAL A 163 2.10 -3.55 -15.02
N GLY A 164 1.48 -2.61 -15.73
CA GLY A 164 1.58 -2.56 -17.18
C GLY A 164 0.26 -2.29 -17.91
N ARG A 165 0.20 -2.79 -19.14
CA ARG A 165 -0.95 -2.62 -20.05
C ARG A 165 -2.15 -3.44 -19.60
N THR A 166 -3.33 -2.93 -19.92
CA THR A 166 -4.58 -3.68 -19.85
C THR A 166 -5.10 -3.95 -21.28
N PRO A 167 -6.18 -4.72 -21.45
CA PRO A 167 -6.87 -4.82 -22.74
C PRO A 167 -7.40 -3.49 -23.28
N PHE A 168 -7.57 -2.49 -22.42
CA PHE A 168 -7.96 -1.14 -22.85
C PHE A 168 -6.75 -0.38 -23.41
N LYS A 169 -6.96 0.34 -24.50
CA LYS A 169 -5.88 1.04 -25.24
C LYS A 169 -5.16 2.12 -24.43
N ASN A 170 -5.84 2.69 -23.44
CA ASN A 170 -5.37 3.82 -22.66
C ASN A 170 -5.52 3.64 -21.14
N LEU A 171 -5.76 2.42 -20.66
CA LEU A 171 -5.79 2.09 -19.24
C LEU A 171 -4.58 1.22 -18.89
N TRP A 172 -3.89 1.62 -17.83
CA TRP A 172 -2.72 0.96 -17.28
C TRP A 172 -2.97 0.62 -15.81
N THR A 173 -2.23 -0.35 -15.29
CA THR A 173 -2.29 -0.75 -13.88
C THR A 173 -0.93 -0.59 -13.22
N ASN A 174 -0.94 -0.22 -11.93
CA ASN A 174 0.21 -0.25 -11.03
C ASN A 174 -0.31 -0.55 -9.61
N THR A 175 -0.55 -1.82 -9.32
CA THR A 175 -1.26 -2.27 -8.12
C THR A 175 -0.84 -3.68 -7.71
N GLY A 176 -1.36 -4.19 -6.60
CA GLY A 176 -1.14 -5.57 -6.20
C GLY A 176 0.23 -5.87 -5.57
N HIS A 177 0.92 -4.86 -5.03
CA HIS A 177 2.30 -4.99 -4.52
C HIS A 177 2.42 -5.71 -3.16
N GLY A 178 1.33 -6.15 -2.58
CA GLY A 178 1.30 -6.93 -1.34
C GLY A 178 2.06 -6.28 -0.19
N THR A 179 3.00 -7.01 0.39
CA THR A 179 3.82 -6.56 1.51
C THR A 179 5.07 -5.76 1.10
N LEU A 180 5.44 -5.76 -0.18
CA LEU A 180 6.69 -5.19 -0.70
C LEU A 180 6.49 -3.87 -1.47
N GLY A 181 5.29 -3.31 -1.46
CA GLY A 181 4.95 -2.13 -2.25
C GLY A 181 5.85 -0.92 -2.01
N TRP A 182 6.27 -0.67 -0.78
CA TRP A 182 7.22 0.40 -0.46
C TRP A 182 8.57 0.20 -1.17
N THR A 183 9.13 -1.00 -1.06
CA THR A 183 10.42 -1.36 -1.67
C THR A 183 10.37 -1.30 -3.20
N MET A 184 9.25 -1.72 -3.78
CA MET A 184 9.07 -1.81 -5.23
C MET A 184 8.60 -0.49 -5.88
N ALA A 185 8.17 0.50 -5.10
CA ALA A 185 7.45 1.69 -5.59
C ALA A 185 8.19 2.44 -6.71
N CYS A 186 9.49 2.73 -6.52
CA CYS A 186 10.28 3.46 -7.51
C CYS A 186 10.49 2.64 -8.80
N GLY A 187 10.77 1.34 -8.66
CA GLY A 187 10.95 0.45 -9.81
C GLY A 187 9.67 0.26 -10.62
N SER A 188 8.54 0.05 -9.95
CA SER A 188 7.23 -0.06 -10.59
C SER A 188 6.83 1.24 -11.30
N GLY A 189 7.09 2.37 -10.67
CA GLY A 189 6.84 3.69 -11.25
C GLY A 189 7.69 3.95 -12.50
N GLN A 190 8.97 3.60 -12.47
CA GLN A 190 9.87 3.73 -13.62
C GLN A 190 9.44 2.82 -14.77
N LEU A 191 9.18 1.53 -14.48
CA LEU A 191 8.69 0.56 -15.44
C LEU A 191 7.44 1.07 -16.17
N LEU A 192 6.44 1.51 -15.41
CA LEU A 192 5.20 2.00 -15.98
C LEU A 192 5.40 3.28 -16.79
N SER A 193 6.24 4.20 -16.31
CA SER A 193 6.61 5.42 -17.04
C SER A 193 7.23 5.11 -18.40
N ASP A 194 8.14 4.13 -18.46
CA ASP A 194 8.78 3.72 -19.71
C ASP A 194 7.75 3.15 -20.68
N LEU A 195 6.86 2.27 -20.20
CA LEU A 195 5.81 1.66 -21.02
C LEU A 195 4.84 2.69 -21.60
N ILE A 196 4.35 3.63 -20.78
CA ILE A 196 3.41 4.68 -21.24
C ILE A 196 4.08 5.62 -22.24
N SER A 197 5.37 5.89 -22.05
CA SER A 197 6.17 6.75 -22.95
C SER A 197 6.71 6.04 -24.18
N GLY A 198 6.42 4.75 -24.37
CA GLY A 198 6.92 3.95 -25.50
C GLY A 198 8.42 3.65 -25.44
N ARG A 199 9.04 3.79 -24.25
CA ARG A 199 10.44 3.40 -24.02
C ARG A 199 10.53 1.92 -23.66
N THR A 200 11.67 1.31 -23.95
CA THR A 200 11.96 -0.06 -23.50
C THR A 200 12.35 -0.03 -22.02
N PRO A 201 11.63 -0.75 -21.14
CA PRO A 201 12.02 -0.85 -19.74
C PRO A 201 13.38 -1.52 -19.55
N ALA A 202 14.09 -1.12 -18.48
CA ALA A 202 15.39 -1.70 -18.15
C ALA A 202 15.31 -3.15 -17.64
N ILE A 203 14.14 -3.57 -17.18
CA ILE A 203 13.86 -4.95 -16.72
C ILE A 203 12.80 -5.58 -17.62
N PRO A 204 12.95 -6.88 -17.98
CA PRO A 204 11.90 -7.60 -18.69
C PRO A 204 10.66 -7.76 -17.79
N PHE A 205 9.48 -7.79 -18.37
CA PHE A 205 8.20 -7.90 -17.66
C PHE A 205 7.19 -8.71 -18.49
#